data_b6439498e4ac2aa43c8ae00f10814c0e
#
_entry.id   b6439498e4ac2aa43c8ae00f10814c0e
#
_cell.length_a   1.000
_cell.length_b   1.000
_cell.length_c   1.000
_cell.angle_alpha   90.00
_cell.angle_beta   90.00
_cell.angle_gamma   90.00
#
_symmetry.space_group_name_H-M   'P 1'
#
loop_
_entity.id
_entity.type
_entity.pdbx_description
1 polymer ?
#
loop_
_entity_poly.entity_id
_entity_poly.type
_entity_poly.pdbx_seq_one_letter_code
_entity_poly.pdbx_strand_id
1 'polypeptide(L)'
;MLFVLSLCAIAALGFGSYVLYYIIPSGFQSRHAEGPKVLTELLHMAEQSKPFNPDPYIASTYRPENPLYQPVLEIQRHRWDIAEKLLEPLAEKGNADAMFWLAEITYGSPYRSSRAAHLYQKSAELGNPYAALRLDADNSDCQRFMFGYCKEKWGKLGRKLLKQRADNGDLKAAYYLLKLDIDVYSDSAEVHKKLEQLVTENAKQHYYQPLMSLLGGYVRHGYYGPYLDKDSPVDKQDIVLVNKILTLLANNNYPLALSTVILDDREMFSSQYIGKVIKQVEKIDSDYYTCLDYFFLRGNKTRDNLIKVASCAITSDELSNRNSNLMTLKIKMKYENLDVLNNKELSEAKKLSQKTISEMTPVIYIDEMNPPSP
;
A
#
# COMPACT_ATOMS: atom_id res chain seq x y z
N MET A 1 59.24 3.38 8.85
CA MET A 1 58.43 2.15 9.01
C MET A 1 57.24 2.36 9.96
N LEU A 2 57.42 2.90 11.16
CA LEU A 2 56.30 3.16 12.07
C LEU A 2 55.21 4.09 11.54
N PHE A 3 55.56 5.14 10.79
CA PHE A 3 54.64 6.11 10.22
C PHE A 3 53.70 5.50 9.15
N VAL A 4 54.23 4.58 8.35
CA VAL A 4 53.44 3.86 7.31
C VAL A 4 52.47 2.87 7.96
N LEU A 5 52.90 2.18 9.01
CA LEU A 5 52.04 1.28 9.79
C LEU A 5 50.88 2.01 10.49
N SER A 6 51.12 3.22 11.02
CA SER A 6 50.09 4.06 11.60
C SER A 6 49.06 4.53 10.56
N LEU A 7 49.48 4.92 9.37
CA LEU A 7 48.62 5.32 8.27
C LEU A 7 47.74 4.15 7.76
N CYS A 8 48.34 2.97 7.63
CA CYS A 8 47.58 1.76 7.26
C CYS A 8 46.56 1.35 8.32
N ALA A 9 46.91 1.50 9.62
CA ALA A 9 45.97 1.22 10.73
C ALA A 9 44.80 2.21 10.75
N ILE A 10 45.06 3.49 10.53
CA ILE A 10 43.99 4.52 10.44
C ILE A 10 43.11 4.29 9.21
N ALA A 11 43.67 3.94 8.07
CA ALA A 11 42.90 3.61 6.85
C ALA A 11 42.06 2.35 7.03
N ALA A 12 42.61 1.32 7.69
CA ALA A 12 41.87 0.09 8.00
C ALA A 12 40.71 0.32 9.00
N LEU A 13 40.95 1.15 10.02
CA LEU A 13 39.90 1.54 10.98
C LEU A 13 38.83 2.42 10.34
N GLY A 14 39.22 3.36 9.47
CA GLY A 14 38.28 4.20 8.72
C GLY A 14 37.44 3.38 7.72
N PHE A 15 38.08 2.47 7.00
CA PHE A 15 37.39 1.56 6.08
C PHE A 15 36.51 0.55 6.82
N GLY A 16 36.98 -0.01 7.94
CA GLY A 16 36.20 -0.88 8.80
C GLY A 16 34.98 -0.18 9.40
N SER A 17 35.14 1.08 9.86
CA SER A 17 34.02 1.89 10.35
C SER A 17 33.04 2.25 9.24
N TYR A 18 33.54 2.56 8.04
CA TYR A 18 32.70 2.82 6.87
C TYR A 18 31.92 1.58 6.46
N VAL A 19 32.57 0.41 6.38
CA VAL A 19 31.92 -0.88 6.07
C VAL A 19 30.89 -1.24 7.13
N LEU A 20 31.20 -1.07 8.42
CA LEU A 20 30.27 -1.29 9.51
C LEU A 20 29.07 -0.33 9.45
N TYR A 21 29.30 0.94 9.12
CA TYR A 21 28.25 1.95 8.98
C TYR A 21 27.32 1.67 7.79
N TYR A 22 27.83 1.17 6.66
CA TYR A 22 27.03 0.91 5.46
C TYR A 22 26.54 -0.53 5.31
N ILE A 23 27.21 -1.52 5.90
CA ILE A 23 26.87 -2.95 5.79
C ILE A 23 26.04 -3.41 6.98
N ILE A 24 26.19 -2.79 8.16
CA ILE A 24 25.25 -3.03 9.26
C ILE A 24 23.99 -2.22 8.96
N PRO A 25 22.84 -2.86 8.64
CA PRO A 25 21.58 -2.17 8.46
C PRO A 25 21.31 -1.37 9.73
N SER A 26 21.36 -0.05 9.60
CA SER A 26 21.19 0.89 10.68
C SER A 26 19.90 0.64 11.43
N GLY A 27 19.99 0.43 12.72
CA GLY A 27 18.89 0.64 13.67
C GLY A 27 17.82 -0.45 13.75
N PHE A 28 17.63 -1.29 12.75
CA PHE A 28 16.59 -2.32 12.78
C PHE A 28 17.05 -3.60 13.51
N GLN A 29 18.30 -4.01 13.37
CA GLN A 29 18.85 -5.21 14.05
C GLN A 29 19.07 -5.01 15.55
N SER A 30 19.35 -3.79 16.01
CA SER A 30 19.45 -3.52 17.45
C SER A 30 18.09 -3.52 18.19
N ARG A 31 16.98 -3.48 17.43
CA ARG A 31 15.62 -3.53 17.99
C ARG A 31 15.19 -4.95 18.37
N HIS A 32 15.80 -5.96 17.80
CA HIS A 32 15.44 -7.37 18.07
C HIS A 32 15.93 -7.88 19.41
N ALA A 33 16.96 -7.26 20.02
CA ALA A 33 17.46 -7.67 21.33
C ALA A 33 16.46 -7.45 22.48
N GLU A 34 15.50 -6.52 22.31
CA GLU A 34 14.47 -6.21 23.31
C GLU A 34 13.03 -6.49 22.86
N GLY A 35 12.81 -7.03 21.68
CA GLY A 35 11.54 -7.33 21.01
C GLY A 35 10.44 -6.37 21.42
N PRO A 36 9.96 -5.44 20.61
CA PRO A 36 9.05 -4.42 21.08
C PRO A 36 7.81 -5.06 21.69
N LYS A 37 7.47 -4.72 22.93
CA LYS A 37 6.28 -5.20 23.65
C LYS A 37 5.00 -4.99 22.84
N VAL A 38 5.02 -4.02 21.97
CA VAL A 38 3.96 -3.61 21.06
C VAL A 38 3.66 -4.67 19.99
N LEU A 39 4.69 -5.27 19.39
CA LEU A 39 4.49 -6.37 18.44
C LEU A 39 3.95 -7.63 19.14
N THR A 40 4.19 -7.81 20.45
CA THR A 40 3.63 -8.93 21.22
C THR A 40 2.10 -8.91 21.23
N GLU A 41 1.47 -7.73 21.36
CA GLU A 41 0.02 -7.62 21.29
C GLU A 41 -0.52 -7.99 19.90
N LEU A 42 0.14 -7.51 18.84
CA LEU A 42 -0.23 -7.83 17.46
C LEU A 42 -0.05 -9.33 17.15
N LEU A 43 1.00 -9.95 17.68
CA LEU A 43 1.21 -11.39 17.56
C LEU A 43 0.10 -12.19 18.26
N HIS A 44 -0.34 -11.74 19.42
CA HIS A 44 -1.45 -12.35 20.12
C HIS A 44 -2.77 -12.17 19.38
N MET A 45 -3.02 -10.99 18.81
CA MET A 45 -4.17 -10.76 17.92
C MET A 45 -4.11 -11.66 16.68
N ALA A 46 -2.92 -11.87 16.10
CA ALA A 46 -2.73 -12.75 14.95
C ALA A 46 -3.07 -14.22 15.29
N GLU A 47 -2.66 -14.70 16.44
CA GLU A 47 -2.97 -16.06 16.93
C GLU A 47 -4.46 -16.29 17.16
N GLN A 48 -5.20 -15.22 17.54
CA GLN A 48 -6.65 -15.27 17.75
C GLN A 48 -7.46 -14.98 16.48
N SER A 49 -6.82 -14.46 15.43
CA SER A 49 -7.51 -14.11 14.20
C SER A 49 -8.05 -15.34 13.48
N LYS A 50 -9.28 -15.23 12.94
CA LYS A 50 -9.92 -16.29 12.15
C LYS A 50 -10.05 -15.82 10.70
N PRO A 51 -9.80 -16.67 9.71
CA PRO A 51 -10.07 -16.35 8.32
C PRO A 51 -11.59 -16.46 8.06
N PHE A 52 -12.21 -15.54 7.37
CA PHE A 52 -11.82 -14.14 7.20
C PHE A 52 -12.80 -13.32 8.00
N ASN A 53 -12.49 -12.05 8.29
CA ASN A 53 -13.43 -11.20 9.02
C ASN A 53 -14.78 -11.16 8.28
N PRO A 54 -15.92 -11.37 8.99
CA PRO A 54 -17.24 -11.37 8.35
C PRO A 54 -17.66 -10.00 7.79
N ASP A 55 -17.11 -8.91 8.32
CA ASP A 55 -17.25 -7.59 7.73
C ASP A 55 -16.23 -7.44 6.57
N PRO A 56 -16.67 -7.43 5.30
CA PRO A 56 -15.76 -7.33 4.18
C PRO A 56 -15.02 -5.99 4.14
N TYR A 57 -15.60 -4.94 4.72
CA TYR A 57 -15.07 -3.58 4.73
C TYR A 57 -14.28 -3.21 5.99
N ILE A 58 -13.92 -4.19 6.84
CA ILE A 58 -13.27 -3.92 8.13
C ILE A 58 -11.97 -3.12 7.97
N ALA A 59 -11.20 -3.34 6.91
CA ALA A 59 -9.95 -2.66 6.62
C ALA A 59 -10.11 -1.53 5.57
N SER A 60 -11.33 -1.18 5.19
CA SER A 60 -11.58 -0.16 4.17
C SER A 60 -11.44 1.24 4.74
N THR A 61 -10.65 2.09 4.09
CA THR A 61 -10.48 3.52 4.44
C THR A 61 -11.80 4.28 4.35
N TYR A 62 -12.60 3.98 3.34
CA TYR A 62 -13.95 4.49 3.18
C TYR A 62 -14.93 3.31 3.10
N ARG A 63 -16.11 3.47 3.68
CA ARG A 63 -17.19 2.47 3.64
C ARG A 63 -18.25 2.87 2.61
N PRO A 64 -19.06 1.93 2.09
CA PRO A 64 -20.04 2.20 1.03
C PRO A 64 -21.02 3.34 1.31
N GLU A 65 -21.35 3.60 2.57
CA GLU A 65 -22.21 4.72 2.99
C GLU A 65 -21.54 6.08 2.96
N ASN A 66 -20.19 6.12 2.86
CA ASN A 66 -19.45 7.38 2.75
C ASN A 66 -19.55 7.94 1.32
N PRO A 67 -19.89 9.22 1.12
CA PRO A 67 -19.96 9.83 -0.20
C PRO A 67 -18.66 9.73 -1.03
N LEU A 68 -17.51 9.56 -0.36
CA LEU A 68 -16.21 9.42 -1.02
C LEU A 68 -15.87 7.97 -1.37
N TYR A 69 -16.65 6.98 -0.94
CA TYR A 69 -16.36 5.58 -1.23
C TYR A 69 -16.24 5.32 -2.73
N GLN A 70 -17.29 5.64 -3.49
CA GLN A 70 -17.27 5.38 -4.93
C GLN A 70 -16.19 6.18 -5.67
N PRO A 71 -16.04 7.52 -5.47
CA PRO A 71 -14.97 8.25 -6.15
C PRO A 71 -13.58 7.75 -5.81
N VAL A 72 -13.28 7.43 -4.54
CA VAL A 72 -11.95 6.95 -4.15
C VAL A 72 -11.69 5.52 -4.66
N LEU A 73 -12.72 4.68 -4.73
CA LEU A 73 -12.62 3.38 -5.39
C LEU A 73 -12.26 3.52 -6.87
N GLU A 74 -12.84 4.47 -7.58
CA GLU A 74 -12.50 4.75 -8.98
C GLU A 74 -11.07 5.27 -9.13
N ILE A 75 -10.57 6.05 -8.15
CA ILE A 75 -9.17 6.47 -8.08
C ILE A 75 -8.26 5.23 -7.90
N GLN A 76 -8.57 4.37 -6.95
CA GLN A 76 -7.82 3.13 -6.70
C GLN A 76 -7.75 2.23 -7.93
N ARG A 77 -8.79 2.22 -8.76
CA ARG A 77 -8.89 1.51 -10.03
C ARG A 77 -8.28 2.25 -11.23
N HIS A 78 -7.64 3.40 -11.01
CA HIS A 78 -7.10 4.28 -12.06
C HIS A 78 -8.14 4.78 -13.08
N ARG A 79 -9.40 4.86 -12.70
CA ARG A 79 -10.51 5.39 -13.53
C ARG A 79 -10.75 6.87 -13.19
N TRP A 80 -9.72 7.68 -13.37
CA TRP A 80 -9.70 9.07 -12.90
C TRP A 80 -10.73 9.96 -13.58
N ASP A 81 -11.10 9.67 -14.82
CA ASP A 81 -12.16 10.39 -15.54
C ASP A 81 -13.54 10.19 -14.91
N ILE A 82 -13.80 9.01 -14.31
CA ILE A 82 -15.04 8.73 -13.59
C ILE A 82 -14.95 9.32 -12.18
N ALA A 83 -13.82 9.15 -11.50
CA ALA A 83 -13.60 9.73 -10.18
C ALA A 83 -13.80 11.26 -10.20
N GLU A 84 -13.26 11.94 -11.21
CA GLU A 84 -13.41 13.39 -11.38
C GLU A 84 -14.88 13.80 -11.45
N LYS A 85 -15.69 13.15 -12.30
CA LYS A 85 -17.12 13.42 -12.42
C LYS A 85 -17.91 13.23 -11.13
N LEU A 86 -17.47 12.29 -10.29
CA LEU A 86 -18.09 12.00 -8.99
C LEU A 86 -17.63 12.99 -7.89
N LEU A 87 -16.39 13.47 -7.96
CA LEU A 87 -15.82 14.40 -6.99
C LEU A 87 -16.25 15.84 -7.21
N GLU A 88 -16.41 16.29 -8.48
CA GLU A 88 -16.77 17.67 -8.79
C GLU A 88 -17.98 18.18 -8.02
N PRO A 89 -19.16 17.50 -8.03
CA PRO A 89 -20.33 17.99 -7.31
C PRO A 89 -20.15 17.98 -5.78
N LEU A 90 -19.29 17.13 -5.24
CA LEU A 90 -18.97 17.12 -3.80
C LEU A 90 -18.05 18.29 -3.44
N ALA A 91 -17.04 18.56 -4.27
CA ALA A 91 -16.14 19.69 -4.11
C ALA A 91 -16.88 21.04 -4.23
N GLU A 92 -17.81 21.18 -5.18
CA GLU A 92 -18.65 22.37 -5.35
C GLU A 92 -19.52 22.65 -4.12
N LYS A 93 -19.98 21.59 -3.43
CA LYS A 93 -20.72 21.70 -2.17
C LYS A 93 -19.84 22.00 -0.94
N GLY A 94 -18.54 22.19 -1.13
CA GLY A 94 -17.60 22.54 -0.05
C GLY A 94 -17.02 21.36 0.71
N ASN A 95 -17.10 20.13 0.18
CA ASN A 95 -16.46 18.97 0.80
C ASN A 95 -14.93 19.08 0.64
N ALA A 96 -14.22 19.30 1.76
CA ALA A 96 -12.77 19.49 1.77
C ALA A 96 -12.01 18.25 1.27
N ASP A 97 -12.45 17.05 1.65
CA ASP A 97 -11.79 15.81 1.26
C ASP A 97 -12.02 15.49 -0.22
N ALA A 98 -13.20 15.84 -0.78
CA ALA A 98 -13.44 15.73 -2.21
C ALA A 98 -12.55 16.71 -3.02
N MET A 99 -12.32 17.94 -2.52
CA MET A 99 -11.37 18.87 -3.13
C MET A 99 -9.95 18.33 -3.10
N PHE A 100 -9.54 17.70 -1.99
CA PHE A 100 -8.25 17.04 -1.88
C PHE A 100 -8.10 15.96 -2.96
N TRP A 101 -9.02 15.00 -3.03
CA TRP A 101 -8.95 13.90 -3.99
C TRP A 101 -9.03 14.37 -5.45
N LEU A 102 -9.82 15.39 -5.73
CA LEU A 102 -9.89 15.99 -7.07
C LEU A 102 -8.55 16.65 -7.46
N ALA A 103 -7.87 17.27 -6.51
CA ALA A 103 -6.52 17.80 -6.71
C ALA A 103 -5.51 16.67 -6.94
N GLU A 104 -5.55 15.58 -6.14
CA GLU A 104 -4.64 14.41 -6.26
C GLU A 104 -4.66 13.80 -7.67
N ILE A 105 -5.81 13.66 -8.29
CA ILE A 105 -5.91 13.07 -9.65
C ILE A 105 -5.59 14.06 -10.78
N THR A 106 -5.28 15.33 -10.48
CA THR A 106 -5.12 16.37 -11.50
C THR A 106 -3.80 17.13 -11.44
N TYR A 107 -3.08 17.12 -10.30
CA TYR A 107 -1.89 17.98 -10.12
C TYR A 107 -0.73 17.61 -11.05
N GLY A 108 -0.58 16.35 -11.45
CA GLY A 108 0.48 15.88 -12.35
C GLY A 108 0.34 16.38 -13.80
N SER A 109 -0.80 16.96 -14.18
CA SER A 109 -1.03 17.51 -15.51
C SER A 109 -0.56 18.97 -15.61
N PRO A 110 0.35 19.30 -16.54
CA PRO A 110 0.82 20.69 -16.72
C PRO A 110 -0.29 21.71 -16.95
N TYR A 111 -1.40 21.29 -17.56
CA TYR A 111 -2.54 22.17 -17.87
C TYR A 111 -3.52 22.32 -16.70
N ARG A 112 -3.44 21.45 -15.69
CA ARG A 112 -4.42 21.37 -14.60
C ARG A 112 -3.80 21.61 -13.22
N SER A 113 -2.47 21.68 -13.13
CA SER A 113 -1.74 21.84 -11.87
C SER A 113 -2.11 23.13 -11.12
N SER A 114 -2.38 24.23 -11.81
CA SER A 114 -2.85 25.46 -11.18
C SER A 114 -4.24 25.29 -10.54
N ARG A 115 -5.18 24.62 -11.22
CA ARG A 115 -6.50 24.28 -10.66
C ARG A 115 -6.34 23.37 -9.44
N ALA A 116 -5.47 22.35 -9.53
CA ALA A 116 -5.18 21.43 -8.43
C ALA A 116 -4.62 22.18 -7.22
N ALA A 117 -3.67 23.09 -7.41
CA ALA A 117 -3.14 23.93 -6.35
C ALA A 117 -4.22 24.75 -5.63
N HIS A 118 -5.15 25.35 -6.38
CA HIS A 118 -6.28 26.07 -5.80
C HIS A 118 -7.25 25.17 -5.04
N LEU A 119 -7.48 23.95 -5.53
CA LEU A 119 -8.29 22.95 -4.81
C LEU A 119 -7.64 22.55 -3.50
N TYR A 120 -6.32 22.29 -3.48
CA TYR A 120 -5.58 22.05 -2.26
C TYR A 120 -5.65 23.22 -1.29
N GLN A 121 -5.47 24.47 -1.76
CA GLN A 121 -5.58 25.64 -0.92
C GLN A 121 -6.95 25.71 -0.25
N LYS A 122 -8.01 25.58 -1.02
CA LYS A 122 -9.38 25.63 -0.52
C LYS A 122 -9.69 24.49 0.44
N SER A 123 -9.25 23.28 0.12
CA SER A 123 -9.36 22.11 1.01
C SER A 123 -8.63 22.34 2.34
N ALA A 124 -7.41 22.88 2.31
CA ALA A 124 -6.61 23.20 3.49
C ALA A 124 -7.28 24.28 4.36
N GLU A 125 -7.84 25.33 3.73
CA GLU A 125 -8.58 26.40 4.40
C GLU A 125 -9.85 25.88 5.09
N LEU A 126 -10.46 24.82 4.53
CA LEU A 126 -11.59 24.10 5.11
C LEU A 126 -11.20 23.06 6.15
N GLY A 127 -9.90 22.96 6.50
CA GLY A 127 -9.41 22.14 7.61
C GLY A 127 -8.89 20.76 7.22
N ASN A 128 -8.62 20.50 5.92
CA ASN A 128 -7.94 19.25 5.54
C ASN A 128 -6.42 19.40 5.71
N PRO A 129 -5.79 18.64 6.65
CA PRO A 129 -4.35 18.75 6.91
C PRO A 129 -3.51 18.23 5.75
N TYR A 130 -3.98 17.21 5.06
CA TYR A 130 -3.25 16.56 3.98
C TYR A 130 -3.13 17.46 2.77
N ALA A 131 -4.19 18.20 2.43
CA ALA A 131 -4.15 19.22 1.39
C ALA A 131 -3.14 20.33 1.71
N ALA A 132 -3.06 20.75 2.97
CA ALA A 132 -2.08 21.73 3.38
C ALA A 132 -0.64 21.20 3.22
N LEU A 133 -0.37 19.95 3.61
CA LEU A 133 0.93 19.30 3.43
C LEU A 133 1.34 19.13 1.96
N ARG A 134 0.37 18.96 1.04
CA ARG A 134 0.68 18.94 -0.41
C ARG A 134 1.22 20.25 -0.93
N LEU A 135 0.95 21.34 -0.27
CA LEU A 135 1.42 22.68 -0.64
C LEU A 135 2.59 23.17 0.22
N ASP A 136 3.18 22.32 1.06
CA ASP A 136 4.38 22.68 1.83
C ASP A 136 5.54 23.04 0.90
N ALA A 137 6.35 24.00 1.32
CA ALA A 137 7.55 24.42 0.57
C ALA A 137 8.53 23.26 0.36
N ASP A 138 8.59 22.32 1.30
CA ASP A 138 9.49 21.15 1.25
C ASP A 138 8.89 19.97 0.48
N ASN A 139 7.64 20.06 0.00
CA ASN A 139 7.01 18.99 -0.75
C ASN A 139 7.54 18.95 -2.20
N SER A 140 8.22 17.86 -2.57
CA SER A 140 8.86 17.69 -3.87
C SER A 140 7.89 17.72 -5.04
N ASP A 141 6.69 17.14 -4.88
CA ASP A 141 5.68 17.15 -5.93
C ASP A 141 5.08 18.55 -6.12
N CYS A 142 4.91 19.29 -5.03
CA CYS A 142 4.52 20.70 -5.12
C CYS A 142 5.55 21.47 -5.93
N GLN A 143 6.82 21.37 -5.58
CA GLN A 143 7.89 22.10 -6.29
C GLN A 143 7.98 21.69 -7.77
N ARG A 144 7.71 20.44 -8.09
CA ARG A 144 7.76 19.92 -9.46
C ARG A 144 6.59 20.34 -10.32
N PHE A 145 5.37 20.29 -9.78
CA PHE A 145 4.14 20.43 -10.58
C PHE A 145 3.35 21.72 -10.31
N MET A 146 3.50 22.30 -9.12
CA MET A 146 2.71 23.45 -8.66
C MET A 146 3.62 24.59 -8.19
N PHE A 147 4.77 24.76 -8.84
CA PHE A 147 5.74 25.81 -8.52
C PHE A 147 5.06 27.18 -8.40
N GLY A 148 5.38 27.91 -7.34
CA GLY A 148 4.76 29.22 -7.03
C GLY A 148 3.60 29.14 -6.02
N TYR A 149 2.98 27.97 -5.84
CA TYR A 149 1.94 27.75 -4.82
C TYR A 149 2.51 27.20 -3.51
N CYS A 150 3.70 26.60 -3.55
CA CYS A 150 4.36 25.97 -2.41
C CYS A 150 4.90 26.99 -1.42
N LYS A 151 4.39 26.99 -0.20
CA LYS A 151 4.74 27.95 0.85
C LYS A 151 4.84 27.27 2.22
N GLU A 152 5.83 27.66 3.05
CA GLU A 152 5.97 27.17 4.42
C GLU A 152 4.70 27.33 5.28
N LYS A 153 3.89 28.36 5.02
CA LYS A 153 2.64 28.57 5.76
C LYS A 153 1.71 27.37 5.68
N TRP A 154 1.73 26.64 4.55
CA TRP A 154 0.88 25.48 4.33
C TRP A 154 1.39 24.28 5.11
N GLY A 155 2.69 24.01 5.13
CA GLY A 155 3.28 22.99 5.98
C GLY A 155 3.01 23.22 7.47
N LYS A 156 3.18 24.49 7.93
CA LYS A 156 2.82 24.88 9.31
C LYS A 156 1.33 24.66 9.60
N LEU A 157 0.44 25.00 8.66
CA LEU A 157 -1.00 24.75 8.81
C LEU A 157 -1.30 23.25 8.86
N GLY A 158 -0.74 22.45 7.96
CA GLY A 158 -0.93 21.00 7.92
C GLY A 158 -0.53 20.33 9.23
N ARG A 159 0.66 20.64 9.76
CA ARG A 159 1.13 20.13 11.08
C ARG A 159 0.20 20.56 12.21
N LYS A 160 -0.26 21.82 12.22
CA LYS A 160 -1.22 22.33 13.22
C LYS A 160 -2.53 21.55 13.16
N LEU A 161 -3.09 21.34 11.98
CA LEU A 161 -4.35 20.60 11.79
C LEU A 161 -4.21 19.12 12.16
N LEU A 162 -3.09 18.46 11.79
CA LEU A 162 -2.79 17.10 12.24
C LEU A 162 -2.70 17.01 13.75
N LYS A 163 -2.02 17.99 14.38
CA LYS A 163 -1.93 18.02 15.85
C LYS A 163 -3.31 18.15 16.49
N GLN A 164 -4.16 19.02 15.99
CA GLN A 164 -5.53 19.17 16.50
C GLN A 164 -6.33 17.87 16.36
N ARG A 165 -6.21 17.16 15.22
CA ARG A 165 -6.86 15.87 15.04
C ARG A 165 -6.31 14.81 16.00
N ALA A 166 -4.97 14.74 16.16
CA ALA A 166 -4.31 13.81 17.07
C ALA A 166 -4.71 14.06 18.53
N ASP A 167 -4.76 15.32 18.96
CA ASP A 167 -5.19 15.73 20.31
C ASP A 167 -6.67 15.33 20.55
N ASN A 168 -7.48 15.22 19.50
CA ASN A 168 -8.86 14.74 19.55
C ASN A 168 -8.98 13.20 19.38
N GLY A 169 -7.88 12.45 19.40
CA GLY A 169 -7.87 10.99 19.38
C GLY A 169 -7.81 10.36 17.98
N ASP A 170 -7.56 11.14 16.93
CA ASP A 170 -7.29 10.59 15.59
C ASP A 170 -5.91 9.95 15.55
N LEU A 171 -5.87 8.61 15.62
CA LEU A 171 -4.62 7.83 15.63
C LEU A 171 -3.87 7.88 14.30
N LYS A 172 -4.58 8.01 13.18
CA LYS A 172 -3.96 8.22 11.86
C LYS A 172 -3.21 9.54 11.84
N ALA A 173 -3.85 10.63 12.30
CA ALA A 173 -3.22 11.94 12.38
C ALA A 173 -2.02 11.93 13.33
N ALA A 174 -2.12 11.26 14.49
CA ALA A 174 -1.02 11.12 15.43
C ALA A 174 0.19 10.39 14.84
N TYR A 175 -0.05 9.31 14.09
CA TYR A 175 0.99 8.57 13.40
C TYR A 175 1.72 9.43 12.35
N TYR A 176 0.96 10.09 11.47
CA TYR A 176 1.57 10.91 10.42
C TYR A 176 2.24 12.18 10.95
N LEU A 177 1.69 12.80 12.00
CA LEU A 177 2.36 13.92 12.68
C LEU A 177 3.73 13.49 13.21
N LEU A 178 3.80 12.36 13.93
CA LEU A 178 5.07 11.82 14.41
C LEU A 178 6.02 11.52 13.25
N LYS A 179 5.52 10.88 12.18
CA LYS A 179 6.33 10.50 11.01
C LYS A 179 6.91 11.70 10.25
N LEU A 180 6.22 12.84 10.23
CA LEU A 180 6.73 14.09 9.63
C LEU A 180 7.89 14.71 10.41
N ASP A 181 7.98 14.42 11.71
CA ASP A 181 9.00 14.98 12.60
C ASP A 181 10.16 14.01 12.86
N ILE A 182 10.05 12.76 12.38
CA ILE A 182 11.10 11.74 12.53
C ILE A 182 12.22 11.99 11.53
N ASP A 183 13.41 12.26 12.04
CA ASP A 183 14.66 12.10 11.29
C ASP A 183 15.11 10.63 11.40
N VAL A 184 14.99 9.89 10.28
CA VAL A 184 15.27 8.45 10.22
C VAL A 184 16.68 8.07 10.70
N TYR A 185 17.58 9.04 10.77
CA TYR A 185 18.99 8.83 11.14
C TYR A 185 19.37 9.24 12.58
N SER A 186 18.52 9.99 13.27
CA SER A 186 18.87 10.58 14.58
C SER A 186 17.92 10.21 15.72
N ASP A 187 16.95 9.34 15.50
CA ASP A 187 15.85 9.16 16.44
C ASP A 187 16.20 8.39 17.72
N SER A 188 15.69 8.90 18.82
CA SER A 188 15.82 8.27 20.14
C SER A 188 14.96 6.99 20.24
N ALA A 189 15.36 6.08 21.14
CA ALA A 189 14.58 4.88 21.45
C ALA A 189 13.14 5.19 21.89
N GLU A 190 12.91 6.38 22.49
CA GLU A 190 11.58 6.85 22.88
C GLU A 190 10.68 7.14 21.67
N VAL A 191 11.21 7.80 20.64
CA VAL A 191 10.49 8.07 19.38
C VAL A 191 10.09 6.77 18.70
N HIS A 192 11.01 5.80 18.62
CA HIS A 192 10.71 4.49 18.05
C HIS A 192 9.62 3.75 18.82
N LYS A 193 9.69 3.77 20.15
CA LYS A 193 8.65 3.17 21.00
C LYS A 193 7.28 3.81 20.78
N LYS A 194 7.23 5.15 20.65
CA LYS A 194 5.99 5.86 20.35
C LYS A 194 5.45 5.52 18.95
N LEU A 195 6.34 5.40 17.95
CA LEU A 195 5.95 4.99 16.60
C LEU A 195 5.32 3.59 16.60
N GLU A 196 5.97 2.63 17.24
CA GLU A 196 5.47 1.26 17.36
C GLU A 196 4.12 1.20 18.10
N GLN A 197 3.96 2.01 19.15
CA GLN A 197 2.68 2.14 19.84
C GLN A 197 1.58 2.64 18.90
N LEU A 198 1.84 3.71 18.13
CA LEU A 198 0.87 4.24 17.18
C LEU A 198 0.56 3.26 16.06
N VAL A 199 1.54 2.50 15.58
CA VAL A 199 1.31 1.40 14.62
C VAL A 199 0.33 0.37 15.20
N THR A 200 0.53 -0.04 16.46
CA THR A 200 -0.35 -1.02 17.12
C THR A 200 -1.76 -0.48 17.33
N GLU A 201 -1.89 0.74 17.83
CA GLU A 201 -3.21 1.35 18.09
C GLU A 201 -4.00 1.55 16.77
N ASN A 202 -3.33 1.96 15.68
CA ASN A 202 -3.96 2.03 14.36
C ASN A 202 -4.41 0.64 13.87
N ALA A 203 -3.58 -0.39 14.05
CA ALA A 203 -3.92 -1.77 13.66
C ALA A 203 -5.12 -2.32 14.45
N LYS A 204 -5.26 -1.98 15.73
CA LYS A 204 -6.44 -2.30 16.55
C LYS A 204 -7.73 -1.65 16.02
N GLN A 205 -7.62 -0.50 15.37
CA GLN A 205 -8.74 0.16 14.68
C GLN A 205 -8.88 -0.27 13.21
N HIS A 206 -8.19 -1.33 12.80
CA HIS A 206 -8.17 -1.88 11.43
C HIS A 206 -7.62 -0.92 10.35
N TYR A 207 -6.92 0.12 10.76
CA TYR A 207 -6.14 0.95 9.84
C TYR A 207 -4.71 0.40 9.75
N TYR A 208 -4.43 -0.38 8.70
CA TYR A 208 -3.24 -1.22 8.59
C TYR A 208 -2.07 -0.60 7.83
N GLN A 209 -2.24 0.56 7.22
CA GLN A 209 -1.16 1.20 6.44
C GLN A 209 0.12 1.45 7.27
N PRO A 210 0.07 1.93 8.54
CA PRO A 210 1.25 2.06 9.37
C PRO A 210 1.96 0.72 9.63
N LEU A 211 1.20 -0.34 9.86
CA LEU A 211 1.76 -1.68 10.09
C LEU A 211 2.37 -2.26 8.83
N MET A 212 1.73 -2.07 7.67
CA MET A 212 2.28 -2.51 6.39
C MET A 212 3.57 -1.76 6.04
N SER A 213 3.65 -0.47 6.36
CA SER A 213 4.87 0.33 6.22
C SER A 213 6.00 -0.16 7.13
N LEU A 214 5.68 -0.59 8.35
CA LEU A 214 6.66 -1.20 9.27
C LEU A 214 7.16 -2.54 8.71
N LEU A 215 6.26 -3.39 8.22
CA LEU A 215 6.62 -4.67 7.58
C LEU A 215 7.48 -4.48 6.34
N GLY A 216 7.36 -3.37 5.64
CA GLY A 216 8.20 -3.04 4.49
C GLY A 216 9.70 -3.06 4.79
N GLY A 217 10.11 -2.88 6.06
CA GLY A 217 11.51 -3.07 6.49
C GLY A 217 11.97 -4.53 6.52
N TYR A 218 11.04 -5.49 6.61
CA TYR A 218 11.31 -6.93 6.61
C TYR A 218 11.07 -7.59 5.25
N VAL A 219 10.32 -6.89 4.40
CA VAL A 219 9.93 -7.35 3.07
C VAL A 219 10.63 -6.47 2.06
N ARG A 220 11.35 -7.04 1.11
CA ARG A 220 12.01 -6.24 0.08
C ARG A 220 10.96 -5.54 -0.76
N HIS A 221 11.05 -4.20 -0.83
CA HIS A 221 10.26 -3.45 -1.78
C HIS A 221 10.81 -3.69 -3.19
N GLY A 222 10.12 -4.51 -3.97
CA GLY A 222 10.28 -4.51 -5.41
C GLY A 222 9.65 -3.25 -6.02
N TYR A 223 9.89 -3.00 -7.30
CA TYR A 223 9.33 -1.86 -8.05
C TYR A 223 7.79 -1.80 -8.03
N TYR A 224 7.12 -2.88 -7.60
CA TYR A 224 5.67 -3.09 -7.60
C TYR A 224 5.07 -3.38 -6.21
N GLY A 225 5.76 -3.07 -5.12
CA GLY A 225 5.23 -3.24 -3.76
C GLY A 225 6.05 -4.18 -2.86
N PRO A 226 5.56 -4.50 -1.68
CA PRO A 226 6.26 -5.38 -0.74
C PRO A 226 6.33 -6.79 -1.31
N TYR A 227 7.55 -7.26 -1.55
CA TYR A 227 7.83 -8.55 -2.15
C TYR A 227 8.69 -9.39 -1.21
N LEU A 228 8.22 -10.58 -0.86
CA LEU A 228 8.96 -11.54 -0.04
C LEU A 228 9.89 -12.35 -0.93
N ASP A 229 11.06 -11.81 -1.22
CA ASP A 229 12.09 -12.47 -2.01
C ASP A 229 12.84 -13.49 -1.16
N LYS A 230 12.87 -14.76 -1.57
CA LYS A 230 13.55 -15.85 -0.85
C LYS A 230 15.06 -15.65 -0.71
N ASP A 231 15.66 -14.83 -1.58
CA ASP A 231 17.08 -14.51 -1.53
C ASP A 231 17.41 -13.29 -0.63
N SER A 232 16.40 -12.64 -0.07
CA SER A 232 16.60 -11.52 0.87
C SER A 232 17.11 -12.07 2.23
N PRO A 233 18.12 -11.44 2.85
CA PRO A 233 18.70 -11.89 4.11
C PRO A 233 17.81 -11.52 5.31
N VAL A 234 16.64 -12.14 5.41
CA VAL A 234 15.74 -11.98 6.57
C VAL A 234 15.99 -13.13 7.54
N ASP A 235 16.16 -12.82 8.83
CA ASP A 235 16.33 -13.83 9.87
C ASP A 235 15.10 -14.76 9.95
N LYS A 236 15.31 -16.02 10.32
CA LYS A 236 14.22 -16.99 10.50
C LYS A 236 13.18 -16.54 11.53
N GLN A 237 13.60 -15.83 12.57
CA GLN A 237 12.68 -15.27 13.58
C GLN A 237 11.81 -14.18 13.00
N ASP A 238 12.37 -13.32 12.13
CA ASP A 238 11.63 -12.27 11.44
C ASP A 238 10.63 -12.84 10.44
N ILE A 239 10.95 -13.95 9.77
CA ILE A 239 10.01 -14.65 8.89
C ILE A 239 8.77 -15.10 9.66
N VAL A 240 8.94 -15.66 10.85
CA VAL A 240 7.80 -16.10 11.70
C VAL A 240 6.95 -14.89 12.11
N LEU A 241 7.58 -13.77 12.48
CA LEU A 241 6.91 -12.52 12.82
C LEU A 241 6.11 -11.99 11.62
N VAL A 242 6.74 -11.87 10.47
CA VAL A 242 6.12 -11.38 9.22
C VAL A 242 4.94 -12.26 8.83
N ASN A 243 5.09 -13.59 8.89
CA ASN A 243 4.01 -14.53 8.62
C ASN A 243 2.78 -14.28 9.51
N LYS A 244 2.98 -14.17 10.83
CA LYS A 244 1.89 -13.93 11.77
C LYS A 244 1.18 -12.60 11.50
N ILE A 245 1.94 -11.54 11.27
CA ILE A 245 1.37 -10.22 11.01
C ILE A 245 0.64 -10.17 9.66
N LEU A 246 1.22 -10.73 8.60
CA LEU A 246 0.53 -10.83 7.31
C LEU A 246 -0.76 -11.66 7.42
N THR A 247 -0.75 -12.72 8.23
CA THR A 247 -1.96 -13.51 8.52
C THR A 247 -3.03 -12.65 9.21
N LEU A 248 -2.66 -11.83 10.20
CA LEU A 248 -3.59 -10.91 10.86
C LEU A 248 -4.24 -9.94 9.86
N LEU A 249 -3.42 -9.31 9.03
CA LEU A 249 -3.89 -8.33 8.04
C LEU A 249 -4.78 -8.99 6.99
N ALA A 250 -4.35 -10.13 6.45
CA ALA A 250 -5.09 -10.88 5.43
C ALA A 250 -6.43 -11.40 5.98
N ASN A 251 -6.46 -11.91 7.22
CA ASN A 251 -7.68 -12.35 7.89
C ASN A 251 -8.68 -11.20 8.14
N ASN A 252 -8.21 -9.96 8.17
CA ASN A 252 -9.04 -8.75 8.25
C ASN A 252 -9.23 -8.07 6.87
N ASN A 253 -9.14 -8.81 5.80
CA ASN A 253 -9.47 -8.37 4.44
C ASN A 253 -8.61 -7.19 3.92
N TYR A 254 -7.36 -7.04 4.42
CA TYR A 254 -6.49 -5.97 3.95
C TYR A 254 -5.83 -6.34 2.61
N PRO A 255 -6.13 -5.63 1.50
CA PRO A 255 -5.77 -6.07 0.14
C PRO A 255 -4.28 -6.27 -0.08
N LEU A 256 -3.42 -5.35 0.39
CA LEU A 256 -1.97 -5.46 0.20
C LEU A 256 -1.37 -6.70 0.89
N ALA A 257 -1.89 -7.08 2.05
CA ALA A 257 -1.44 -8.29 2.75
C ALA A 257 -1.91 -9.55 2.02
N LEU A 258 -3.14 -9.55 1.52
CA LEU A 258 -3.66 -10.68 0.72
C LEU A 258 -2.81 -10.91 -0.53
N SER A 259 -2.49 -9.85 -1.27
CA SER A 259 -1.61 -9.93 -2.44
C SER A 259 -0.22 -10.43 -2.06
N THR A 260 0.36 -9.93 -0.95
CA THR A 260 1.68 -10.37 -0.45
C THR A 260 1.68 -11.86 -0.09
N VAL A 261 0.62 -12.37 0.54
CA VAL A 261 0.49 -13.81 0.86
C VAL A 261 0.44 -14.67 -0.40
N ILE A 262 -0.24 -14.21 -1.45
CA ILE A 262 -0.33 -14.97 -2.72
C ILE A 262 1.01 -14.98 -3.46
N LEU A 263 1.75 -13.87 -3.42
CA LEU A 263 3.04 -13.71 -4.09
C LEU A 263 4.22 -14.25 -3.26
N ASP A 264 3.96 -14.80 -2.07
CA ASP A 264 5.02 -15.38 -1.23
C ASP A 264 5.72 -16.55 -1.94
N ASP A 265 7.03 -16.41 -2.16
CA ASP A 265 7.91 -17.43 -2.74
C ASP A 265 8.79 -18.14 -1.70
N ARG A 266 8.69 -17.75 -0.41
CA ARG A 266 9.41 -18.37 0.71
C ARG A 266 8.68 -19.55 1.33
N GLU A 267 7.52 -19.91 0.79
CA GLU A 267 6.70 -21.02 1.30
C GLU A 267 6.28 -20.82 2.78
N MET A 268 6.10 -19.56 3.19
CA MET A 268 5.68 -19.23 4.56
C MET A 268 4.24 -19.63 4.85
N PHE A 269 3.42 -19.77 3.80
CA PHE A 269 2.00 -20.09 3.92
C PHE A 269 1.66 -21.43 3.29
N SER A 270 0.75 -22.17 3.91
CA SER A 270 0.28 -23.43 3.34
C SER A 270 -0.53 -23.20 2.08
N SER A 271 -0.44 -24.13 1.10
CA SER A 271 -1.23 -24.07 -0.14
C SER A 271 -2.74 -24.00 0.15
N GLN A 272 -3.21 -24.61 1.25
CA GLN A 272 -4.62 -24.52 1.66
C GLN A 272 -5.00 -23.09 2.09
N TYR A 273 -4.13 -22.40 2.82
CA TYR A 273 -4.36 -21.02 3.24
C TYR A 273 -4.33 -20.08 2.03
N ILE A 274 -3.32 -20.20 1.17
CA ILE A 274 -3.23 -19.43 -0.08
C ILE A 274 -4.49 -19.61 -0.92
N GLY A 275 -5.00 -20.84 -1.07
CA GLY A 275 -6.25 -21.09 -1.80
C GLY A 275 -7.49 -20.40 -1.21
N LYS A 276 -7.53 -20.18 0.12
CA LYS A 276 -8.57 -19.36 0.77
C LYS A 276 -8.37 -17.87 0.50
N VAL A 277 -7.12 -17.40 0.57
CA VAL A 277 -6.75 -16.00 0.31
C VAL A 277 -7.12 -15.59 -1.13
N ILE A 278 -6.85 -16.43 -2.12
CA ILE A 278 -7.23 -16.17 -3.52
C ILE A 278 -8.73 -15.93 -3.65
N LYS A 279 -9.55 -16.81 -3.06
CA LYS A 279 -11.01 -16.64 -3.09
C LYS A 279 -11.47 -15.36 -2.40
N GLN A 280 -10.70 -14.89 -1.43
CA GLN A 280 -11.02 -13.64 -0.74
C GLN A 280 -10.61 -12.42 -1.58
N VAL A 281 -9.45 -12.45 -2.24
CA VAL A 281 -9.03 -11.39 -3.18
C VAL A 281 -10.03 -11.21 -4.32
N GLU A 282 -10.55 -12.31 -4.88
CA GLU A 282 -11.60 -12.26 -5.92
C GLU A 282 -12.87 -11.51 -5.46
N LYS A 283 -13.15 -11.48 -4.16
CA LYS A 283 -14.32 -10.79 -3.60
C LYS A 283 -14.07 -9.31 -3.32
N ILE A 284 -12.89 -8.95 -2.86
CA ILE A 284 -12.64 -7.60 -2.32
C ILE A 284 -11.82 -6.70 -3.25
N ASP A 285 -10.99 -7.28 -4.07
CA ASP A 285 -10.20 -6.58 -5.08
C ASP A 285 -9.66 -7.58 -6.11
N SER A 286 -9.82 -7.30 -7.39
CA SER A 286 -9.27 -8.15 -8.43
C SER A 286 -7.96 -7.59 -8.93
N ASP A 287 -6.88 -7.83 -8.21
CA ASP A 287 -5.54 -7.61 -8.73
C ASP A 287 -5.21 -8.70 -9.76
N TYR A 288 -5.26 -8.32 -11.04
CA TYR A 288 -4.94 -9.22 -12.15
C TYR A 288 -3.55 -9.85 -12.02
N TYR A 289 -2.55 -9.09 -11.57
CA TYR A 289 -1.18 -9.61 -11.43
C TYR A 289 -1.15 -10.78 -10.44
N THR A 290 -1.83 -10.64 -9.32
CA THR A 290 -1.97 -11.71 -8.32
C THR A 290 -2.64 -12.95 -8.92
N CYS A 291 -3.69 -12.78 -9.67
CA CYS A 291 -4.42 -13.86 -10.33
C CYS A 291 -3.58 -14.50 -11.46
N LEU A 292 -2.95 -13.70 -12.32
CA LEU A 292 -2.11 -14.18 -13.40
C LEU A 292 -0.91 -14.95 -12.85
N ASP A 293 -0.20 -14.39 -11.87
CA ASP A 293 1.01 -15.00 -11.35
C ASP A 293 0.69 -16.31 -10.64
N TYR A 294 -0.37 -16.35 -9.86
CA TYR A 294 -0.71 -17.57 -9.15
C TYR A 294 -1.20 -18.68 -10.08
N PHE A 295 -2.22 -18.42 -10.90
CA PHE A 295 -2.80 -19.47 -11.73
C PHE A 295 -1.94 -19.81 -12.94
N PHE A 296 -1.26 -18.82 -13.53
CA PHE A 296 -0.48 -19.04 -14.73
C PHE A 296 0.94 -19.54 -14.42
N LEU A 297 1.63 -18.97 -13.45
CA LEU A 297 3.02 -19.34 -13.13
C LEU A 297 3.11 -20.56 -12.21
N ARG A 298 2.21 -20.69 -11.23
CA ARG A 298 2.26 -21.74 -10.19
C ARG A 298 1.21 -22.82 -10.39
N GLY A 299 0.18 -22.58 -11.19
CA GLY A 299 -0.94 -23.52 -11.39
C GLY A 299 -0.72 -24.52 -12.53
N ASN A 300 -1.47 -25.64 -12.48
CA ASN A 300 -1.58 -26.53 -13.62
C ASN A 300 -2.25 -25.82 -14.80
N LYS A 301 -1.63 -25.87 -15.98
CA LYS A 301 -2.11 -25.21 -17.20
C LYS A 301 -3.23 -25.99 -17.89
N THR A 302 -4.20 -26.48 -17.10
CA THR A 302 -5.41 -27.10 -17.62
C THR A 302 -6.32 -26.06 -18.28
N ARG A 303 -7.17 -26.47 -19.19
CA ARG A 303 -8.13 -25.56 -19.85
C ARG A 303 -9.00 -24.83 -18.84
N ASP A 304 -9.49 -25.49 -17.79
CA ASP A 304 -10.29 -24.90 -16.72
C ASP A 304 -9.52 -23.79 -15.97
N ASN A 305 -8.25 -24.02 -15.65
CA ASN A 305 -7.43 -22.99 -15.02
C ASN A 305 -7.16 -21.81 -15.95
N LEU A 306 -6.93 -22.06 -17.25
CA LEU A 306 -6.74 -20.99 -18.23
C LEU A 306 -8.01 -20.16 -18.41
N ILE A 307 -9.21 -20.76 -18.34
CA ILE A 307 -10.50 -20.05 -18.35
C ILE A 307 -10.61 -19.17 -17.09
N LYS A 308 -10.23 -19.66 -15.92
CA LYS A 308 -10.21 -18.85 -14.68
C LYS A 308 -9.25 -17.67 -14.76
N VAL A 309 -8.03 -17.88 -15.26
CA VAL A 309 -7.07 -16.80 -15.48
C VAL A 309 -7.62 -15.76 -16.46
N ALA A 310 -8.28 -16.20 -17.53
CA ALA A 310 -8.93 -15.30 -18.47
C ALA A 310 -10.10 -14.54 -17.83
N SER A 311 -10.87 -15.19 -16.95
CA SER A 311 -11.92 -14.51 -16.18
C SER A 311 -11.32 -13.40 -15.30
N CYS A 312 -10.24 -13.67 -14.57
CA CYS A 312 -9.51 -12.65 -13.81
C CYS A 312 -9.02 -11.50 -14.68
N ALA A 313 -8.43 -11.81 -15.83
CA ALA A 313 -7.94 -10.81 -16.77
C ALA A 313 -9.07 -9.90 -17.28
N ILE A 314 -10.22 -10.49 -17.65
CA ILE A 314 -11.41 -9.76 -18.08
C ILE A 314 -11.95 -8.90 -16.93
N THR A 315 -12.04 -9.45 -15.71
CA THR A 315 -12.49 -8.70 -14.53
C THR A 315 -11.63 -7.46 -14.30
N SER A 316 -10.31 -7.62 -14.31
CA SER A 316 -9.38 -6.49 -14.12
C SER A 316 -9.48 -5.47 -15.26
N ASP A 317 -9.63 -5.93 -16.52
CA ASP A 317 -9.80 -5.04 -17.68
C ASP A 317 -11.12 -4.25 -17.58
N GLU A 318 -12.23 -4.88 -17.18
CA GLU A 318 -13.53 -4.21 -16.99
C GLU A 318 -13.50 -3.22 -15.84
N LEU A 319 -12.88 -3.57 -14.71
CA LEU A 319 -12.80 -2.69 -13.54
C LEU A 319 -11.87 -1.49 -13.74
N SER A 320 -10.77 -1.65 -14.47
CA SER A 320 -9.80 -0.58 -14.74
C SER A 320 -10.03 0.16 -16.06
N ASN A 321 -11.06 -0.22 -16.82
CA ASN A 321 -11.32 0.28 -18.18
C ASN A 321 -10.09 0.13 -19.10
N ARG A 322 -9.40 -0.99 -19.00
CA ARG A 322 -8.22 -1.35 -19.81
C ARG A 322 -8.52 -2.60 -20.62
N ASN A 323 -7.71 -2.86 -21.65
CA ASN A 323 -7.83 -4.07 -22.48
C ASN A 323 -6.49 -4.81 -22.58
N SER A 324 -5.58 -4.58 -21.62
CA SER A 324 -4.21 -5.06 -21.69
C SER A 324 -4.01 -6.43 -21.06
N ASN A 325 -4.82 -6.78 -20.05
CA ASN A 325 -4.59 -7.98 -19.27
C ASN A 325 -4.95 -9.26 -20.04
N LEU A 326 -6.10 -9.27 -20.70
CA LEU A 326 -6.47 -10.40 -21.56
C LEU A 326 -5.51 -10.55 -22.75
N MET A 327 -5.02 -9.45 -23.31
CA MET A 327 -4.02 -9.47 -24.37
C MET A 327 -2.70 -10.04 -23.87
N THR A 328 -2.24 -9.62 -22.70
CA THR A 328 -1.02 -10.12 -22.04
C THR A 328 -1.12 -11.63 -21.80
N LEU A 329 -2.27 -12.12 -21.31
CA LEU A 329 -2.50 -13.56 -21.16
C LEU A 329 -2.34 -14.31 -22.48
N LYS A 330 -2.96 -13.83 -23.57
CA LYS A 330 -2.83 -14.44 -24.89
C LYS A 330 -1.39 -14.50 -25.38
N ILE A 331 -0.60 -13.45 -25.13
CA ILE A 331 0.83 -13.41 -25.47
C ILE A 331 1.61 -14.44 -24.65
N LYS A 332 1.38 -14.51 -23.34
CA LYS A 332 2.04 -15.48 -22.45
C LYS A 332 1.68 -16.91 -22.84
N MET A 333 0.42 -17.21 -23.17
CA MET A 333 0.01 -18.53 -23.65
C MET A 333 0.77 -18.95 -24.92
N LYS A 334 0.89 -18.04 -25.90
CA LYS A 334 1.66 -18.30 -27.12
C LYS A 334 3.13 -18.53 -26.84
N TYR A 335 3.72 -17.74 -25.93
CA TYR A 335 5.13 -17.89 -25.56
C TYR A 335 5.42 -19.25 -24.93
N GLU A 336 4.46 -19.81 -24.18
CA GLU A 336 4.57 -21.13 -23.57
C GLU A 336 4.06 -22.28 -24.46
N ASN A 337 3.79 -22.02 -25.75
CA ASN A 337 3.25 -22.99 -26.70
C ASN A 337 1.92 -23.60 -26.26
N LEU A 338 1.08 -22.81 -25.56
CA LEU A 338 -0.28 -23.20 -25.19
C LEU A 338 -1.28 -22.73 -26.25
N ASP A 339 -2.27 -23.55 -26.53
CA ASP A 339 -3.39 -23.15 -27.39
C ASP A 339 -4.18 -22.01 -26.74
N VAL A 340 -4.35 -20.90 -27.45
CA VAL A 340 -5.19 -19.79 -26.98
C VAL A 340 -6.63 -20.24 -26.78
N LEU A 341 -7.33 -19.55 -25.86
CA LEU A 341 -8.75 -19.87 -25.59
C LEU A 341 -9.60 -19.58 -26.80
N ASN A 342 -10.51 -20.53 -27.14
CA ASN A 342 -11.47 -20.37 -28.19
C ASN A 342 -12.66 -19.48 -27.74
N ASN A 343 -13.58 -19.17 -28.69
CA ASN A 343 -14.70 -18.27 -28.41
C ASN A 343 -15.65 -18.78 -27.32
N LYS A 344 -15.85 -20.12 -27.22
CA LYS A 344 -16.70 -20.73 -26.18
C LYS A 344 -16.07 -20.54 -24.80
N GLU A 345 -14.78 -20.84 -24.69
CA GLU A 345 -14.00 -20.69 -23.44
C GLU A 345 -13.90 -19.21 -23.00
N LEU A 346 -13.70 -18.29 -23.95
CA LEU A 346 -13.73 -16.84 -23.66
C LEU A 346 -15.11 -16.38 -23.22
N SER A 347 -16.20 -16.92 -23.80
CA SER A 347 -17.55 -16.62 -23.33
C SER A 347 -17.81 -17.12 -21.92
N GLU A 348 -17.29 -18.30 -21.58
CA GLU A 348 -17.34 -18.84 -20.22
C GLU A 348 -16.55 -17.98 -19.24
N ALA A 349 -15.31 -17.60 -19.57
CA ALA A 349 -14.49 -16.68 -18.79
C ALA A 349 -15.20 -15.34 -18.53
N LYS A 350 -15.89 -14.79 -19.55
CA LYS A 350 -16.67 -13.55 -19.41
C LYS A 350 -17.86 -13.71 -18.46
N LYS A 351 -18.57 -14.83 -18.50
CA LYS A 351 -19.66 -15.09 -17.54
C LYS A 351 -19.15 -15.19 -16.11
N LEU A 352 -18.01 -15.85 -15.90
CA LEU A 352 -17.35 -15.93 -14.59
C LEU A 352 -16.94 -14.54 -14.10
N SER A 353 -16.35 -13.72 -14.97
CA SER A 353 -15.99 -12.32 -14.66
C SER A 353 -17.20 -11.50 -14.22
N GLN A 354 -18.29 -11.54 -14.98
CA GLN A 354 -19.51 -10.80 -14.64
C GLN A 354 -20.10 -11.25 -13.30
N LYS A 355 -20.06 -12.55 -13.01
CA LYS A 355 -20.46 -13.06 -11.70
C LYS A 355 -19.56 -12.50 -10.58
N THR A 356 -18.25 -12.58 -10.74
CA THR A 356 -17.28 -12.04 -9.76
C THR A 356 -17.55 -10.56 -9.50
N ILE A 357 -17.70 -9.74 -10.54
CA ILE A 357 -17.97 -8.30 -10.41
C ILE A 357 -19.28 -8.04 -9.64
N SER A 358 -20.33 -8.83 -9.91
CA SER A 358 -21.65 -8.66 -9.25
C SER A 358 -21.65 -9.04 -7.76
N GLU A 359 -20.75 -9.93 -7.35
CA GLU A 359 -20.63 -10.41 -5.96
C GLU A 359 -19.52 -9.69 -5.17
N MET A 360 -18.80 -8.75 -5.81
CA MET A 360 -17.65 -8.10 -5.23
C MET A 360 -18.03 -7.07 -4.15
N THR A 361 -17.23 -7.03 -3.09
CA THR A 361 -17.28 -6.04 -2.00
C THR A 361 -15.92 -5.32 -1.93
N PRO A 362 -15.66 -4.34 -2.81
CA PRO A 362 -14.35 -3.72 -2.95
C PRO A 362 -13.90 -3.03 -1.67
N VAL A 363 -12.67 -3.28 -1.24
CA VAL A 363 -12.03 -2.66 -0.08
C VAL A 363 -11.10 -1.55 -0.55
N ILE A 364 -11.26 -0.35 -0.01
CA ILE A 364 -10.37 0.79 -0.30
C ILE A 364 -9.21 0.77 0.68
N TYR A 365 -7.98 0.67 0.16
CA TYR A 365 -6.74 0.67 0.95
C TYR A 365 -5.87 1.91 0.72
N ILE A 366 -6.20 2.74 -0.28
CA ILE A 366 -5.55 4.04 -0.47
C ILE A 366 -6.11 5.07 0.51
N ASP A 367 -5.30 6.04 0.87
CA ASP A 367 -5.68 7.17 1.71
C ASP A 367 -4.90 8.44 1.32
N GLU A 368 -5.16 9.54 2.01
CA GLU A 368 -4.61 10.86 1.70
C GLU A 368 -3.07 10.92 1.83
N MET A 369 -2.47 10.00 2.58
CA MET A 369 -1.01 9.90 2.74
C MET A 369 -0.39 8.86 1.82
N ASN A 370 -1.20 7.99 1.23
CA ASN A 370 -0.80 6.92 0.32
C ASN A 370 -1.73 6.89 -0.92
N PRO A 371 -1.85 7.99 -1.65
CA PRO A 371 -2.62 8.01 -2.89
C PRO A 371 -1.87 7.23 -3.98
N PRO A 372 -2.56 6.74 -5.00
CA PRO A 372 -1.89 6.19 -6.17
C PRO A 372 -1.13 7.31 -6.90
N SER A 373 0.02 6.96 -7.45
CA SER A 373 0.80 7.92 -8.26
C SER A 373 0.01 8.35 -9.50
N PRO A 374 0.01 9.66 -9.83
CA PRO A 374 -0.68 10.20 -11.00
C PRO A 374 -0.07 9.73 -12.32
#